data_38af52f22272dde8788cc1c6c8c9f3f3
#
_entry.id   38af52f22272dde8788cc1c6c8c9f3f3
#
_cell.length_a   1.000
_cell.length_b   1.000
_cell.length_c   1.000
_cell.angle_alpha   90.00
_cell.angle_beta   90.00
_cell.angle_gamma   90.00
#
_symmetry.space_group_name_H-M   'P 1'
#
loop_
_entity.id
_entity.type
_entity.pdbx_description
1 polymer ?
#
loop_
_entity_poly.entity_id
_entity_poly.type
_entity_poly.pdbx_seq_one_letter_code
_entity_poly.pdbx_strand_id
1 'polypeptide(L)'
;RKYIGSPAKFYFEDVGLRNARLNFRQMEENHIMENIIYNELRIRGYHVDVGLVEQFGKNSENKTTKKQLEVDFVVTRGSEKYYIQSAFAMDSQSKQEQEERPLNAIGDSFKKIIVVRDNIKVRRNDMGIVTIGIRNFLLDENSLNL
;
A
#
# COMPACT_ATOMS: atom_id res chain seq x y z
N ARG A 1 12.13 -14.21 -16.26
CA ARG A 1 12.08 -15.46 -15.46
C ARG A 1 12.10 -15.26 -13.94
N LYS A 2 12.20 -14.01 -13.46
CA LYS A 2 12.28 -13.69 -12.01
C LYS A 2 10.94 -13.80 -11.28
N TYR A 3 9.83 -13.95 -12.00
CA TYR A 3 8.46 -13.93 -11.46
C TYR A 3 7.77 -15.31 -11.42
N ILE A 4 8.44 -16.37 -11.86
CA ILE A 4 7.89 -17.72 -11.78
C ILE A 4 8.01 -18.19 -10.32
N GLY A 5 6.86 -18.44 -9.67
CA GLY A 5 6.80 -18.88 -8.28
C GLY A 5 6.74 -17.75 -7.24
N SER A 6 6.68 -16.46 -7.66
CA SER A 6 6.37 -15.36 -6.75
C SER A 6 4.87 -15.33 -6.44
N PRO A 7 4.47 -15.03 -5.20
CA PRO A 7 3.07 -14.79 -4.89
C PRO A 7 2.50 -13.70 -5.80
N ALA A 8 1.32 -13.94 -6.36
CA ALA A 8 0.62 -12.98 -7.20
C ALA A 8 -0.58 -12.42 -6.45
N LYS A 9 -0.80 -11.10 -6.52
CA LYS A 9 -2.04 -10.46 -6.08
C LYS A 9 -2.98 -10.35 -7.26
N PHE A 10 -4.26 -10.63 -7.04
CA PHE A 10 -5.31 -10.54 -8.04
C PHE A 10 -6.32 -9.49 -7.62
N TYR A 11 -6.56 -8.50 -8.48
CA TYR A 11 -7.52 -7.43 -8.28
C TYR A 11 -8.64 -7.56 -9.30
N PHE A 12 -9.87 -7.37 -8.85
CA PHE A 12 -11.06 -7.39 -9.69
C PHE A 12 -11.40 -5.97 -10.10
N GLU A 13 -11.74 -5.78 -11.37
CA GLU A 13 -12.23 -4.48 -11.86
C GLU A 13 -13.54 -4.08 -11.17
N ASP A 14 -14.42 -5.07 -10.93
CA ASP A 14 -15.68 -4.87 -10.23
C ASP A 14 -15.71 -5.71 -8.94
N VAL A 15 -15.66 -5.03 -7.80
CA VAL A 15 -15.71 -5.65 -6.47
C VAL A 15 -17.08 -6.26 -6.18
N GLY A 16 -18.16 -5.73 -6.77
CA GLY A 16 -19.50 -6.30 -6.65
C GLY A 16 -19.60 -7.66 -7.34
N LEU A 17 -19.08 -7.78 -8.55
CA LEU A 17 -19.00 -9.05 -9.26
C LEU A 17 -18.10 -10.06 -8.54
N ARG A 18 -16.98 -9.60 -7.97
CA ARG A 18 -16.13 -10.44 -7.10
C ARG A 18 -16.95 -11.02 -5.95
N ASN A 19 -17.65 -10.18 -5.22
CA ASN A 19 -18.42 -10.60 -4.06
C ASN A 19 -19.56 -11.54 -4.43
N ALA A 20 -20.28 -11.27 -5.53
CA ALA A 20 -21.32 -12.15 -6.06
C ALA A 20 -20.75 -13.53 -6.43
N ARG A 21 -19.59 -13.59 -7.10
CA ARG A 21 -18.93 -14.85 -7.46
C ARG A 21 -18.51 -15.66 -6.24
N LEU A 22 -18.18 -15.01 -5.14
CA LEU A 22 -17.84 -15.64 -3.85
C LEU A 22 -19.08 -15.89 -2.98
N ASN A 23 -20.31 -15.74 -3.55
CA ASN A 23 -21.56 -15.84 -2.81
C ASN A 23 -21.60 -14.98 -1.53
N PHE A 24 -20.94 -13.83 -1.57
CA PHE A 24 -20.82 -12.88 -0.44
C PHE A 24 -20.24 -13.49 0.85
N ARG A 25 -19.48 -14.58 0.75
CA ARG A 25 -18.95 -15.31 1.92
C ARG A 25 -17.60 -14.81 2.44
N GLN A 26 -16.84 -14.08 1.62
CA GLN A 26 -15.49 -13.61 1.94
C GLN A 26 -15.40 -12.09 1.71
N MET A 27 -16.14 -11.34 2.51
CA MET A 27 -16.12 -9.88 2.48
C MET A 27 -15.08 -9.35 3.46
N GLU A 28 -13.81 -9.58 3.14
CA GLU A 28 -12.70 -9.03 3.92
C GLU A 28 -12.46 -7.57 3.50
N GLU A 29 -12.91 -6.66 4.33
CA GLU A 29 -12.94 -5.22 4.03
C GLU A 29 -11.54 -4.65 3.73
N ASN A 30 -10.50 -5.16 4.35
CA ASN A 30 -9.11 -4.80 4.06
C ASN A 30 -8.72 -5.13 2.61
N HIS A 31 -9.03 -6.33 2.14
CA HIS A 31 -8.76 -6.72 0.75
C HIS A 31 -9.65 -5.96 -0.25
N ILE A 32 -10.90 -5.65 0.13
CA ILE A 32 -11.78 -4.82 -0.69
C ILE A 32 -11.20 -3.40 -0.80
N MET A 33 -10.74 -2.82 0.29
CA MET A 33 -10.11 -1.51 0.30
C MET A 33 -8.86 -1.47 -0.58
N GLU A 34 -7.98 -2.47 -0.45
CA GLU A 34 -6.79 -2.60 -1.29
C GLU A 34 -7.16 -2.69 -2.77
N ASN A 35 -8.18 -3.49 -3.12
CA ASN A 35 -8.68 -3.60 -4.50
C ASN A 35 -9.24 -2.28 -5.03
N ILE A 36 -9.96 -1.51 -4.21
CA ILE A 36 -10.49 -0.19 -4.59
C ILE A 36 -9.35 0.78 -4.87
N ILE A 37 -8.32 0.81 -4.01
CA ILE A 37 -7.14 1.65 -4.23
C ILE A 37 -6.45 1.27 -5.54
N TYR A 38 -6.26 -0.02 -5.81
CA TYR A 38 -5.68 -0.50 -7.06
C TYR A 38 -6.47 0.00 -8.27
N ASN A 39 -7.80 -0.18 -8.27
CA ASN A 39 -8.67 0.22 -9.37
C ASN A 39 -8.59 1.73 -9.61
N GLU A 40 -8.63 2.53 -8.54
CA GLU A 40 -8.52 4.00 -8.64
C GLU A 40 -7.18 4.41 -9.25
N LEU A 41 -6.07 3.82 -8.82
CA LEU A 41 -4.75 4.09 -9.40
C LEU A 41 -4.70 3.75 -10.90
N ARG A 42 -5.33 2.65 -11.32
CA ARG A 42 -5.44 2.25 -12.72
C ARG A 42 -6.29 3.22 -13.53
N ILE A 43 -7.43 3.68 -12.97
CA ILE A 43 -8.30 4.70 -13.59
C ILE A 43 -7.55 6.02 -13.82
N ARG A 44 -6.70 6.42 -12.86
CA ARG A 44 -5.83 7.60 -12.98
C ARG A 44 -4.67 7.42 -13.95
N GLY A 45 -4.55 6.26 -14.61
CA GLY A 45 -3.53 6.00 -15.62
C GLY A 45 -2.16 5.60 -15.09
N TYR A 46 -2.05 5.23 -13.82
CA TYR A 46 -0.79 4.72 -13.27
C TYR A 46 -0.54 3.25 -13.67
N HIS A 47 0.71 2.92 -13.90
CA HIS A 47 1.19 1.55 -13.82
C HIS A 47 1.36 1.19 -12.35
N VAL A 48 0.87 0.01 -11.97
CA VAL A 48 0.82 -0.43 -10.57
C VAL A 48 1.53 -1.77 -10.44
N ASP A 49 2.56 -1.79 -9.61
CA ASP A 49 3.34 -2.97 -9.26
C ASP A 49 3.33 -3.19 -7.74
N VAL A 50 3.62 -4.41 -7.29
CA VAL A 50 3.89 -4.71 -5.87
C VAL A 50 5.36 -4.46 -5.58
N GLY A 51 5.66 -3.75 -4.49
CA GLY A 51 7.01 -3.47 -4.06
C GLY A 51 7.54 -4.54 -3.10
N LEU A 52 8.80 -4.92 -3.26
CA LEU A 52 9.52 -5.74 -2.28
C LEU A 52 10.78 -5.00 -1.83
N VAL A 53 10.88 -4.76 -0.53
CA VAL A 53 12.02 -4.08 0.10
C VAL A 53 12.74 -5.05 1.01
N GLU A 54 14.06 -5.08 0.90
CA GLU A 54 14.90 -5.91 1.74
C GLU A 54 15.35 -5.13 2.97
N GLN A 55 15.00 -5.62 4.15
CA GLN A 55 15.48 -5.09 5.41
C GLN A 55 16.51 -6.05 6.00
N PHE A 56 17.69 -5.53 6.29
CA PHE A 56 18.75 -6.26 6.97
C PHE A 56 18.70 -5.94 8.47
N GLY A 57 18.72 -6.98 9.28
CA GLY A 57 18.76 -6.87 10.74
C GLY A 57 19.78 -7.86 11.32
N LYS A 58 20.01 -7.79 12.63
CA LYS A 58 20.80 -8.80 13.36
C LYS A 58 19.85 -9.55 14.29
N ASN A 59 19.99 -10.86 14.35
CA ASN A 59 19.29 -11.69 15.33
C ASN A 59 19.98 -11.63 16.71
N SER A 60 19.40 -12.31 17.71
CA SER A 60 19.96 -12.44 19.06
C SER A 60 21.36 -13.05 19.11
N GLU A 61 21.76 -13.78 18.07
CA GLU A 61 23.09 -14.39 17.90
C GLU A 61 24.06 -13.51 17.08
N ASN A 62 23.70 -12.23 16.85
CA ASN A 62 24.47 -11.26 16.06
C ASN A 62 24.70 -11.66 14.59
N LYS A 63 23.92 -12.63 14.08
CA LYS A 63 23.94 -13.03 12.66
C LYS A 63 23.04 -12.11 11.86
N THR A 64 23.50 -11.69 10.66
CA THR A 64 22.72 -10.89 9.75
C THR A 64 21.49 -11.67 9.28
N THR A 65 20.31 -11.11 9.53
CA THR A 65 19.03 -11.63 9.01
C THR A 65 18.53 -10.71 7.91
N LYS A 66 17.98 -11.32 6.87
CA LYS A 66 17.34 -10.62 5.75
C LYS A 66 15.84 -10.87 5.84
N LYS A 67 15.07 -9.80 5.94
CA LYS A 67 13.61 -9.84 5.90
C LYS A 67 13.14 -9.12 4.66
N GLN A 68 12.20 -9.72 3.92
CA GLN A 68 11.50 -9.04 2.84
C GLN A 68 10.25 -8.37 3.42
N LEU A 69 10.06 -7.10 3.09
CA LEU A 69 8.89 -6.31 3.41
C LEU A 69 8.17 -5.99 2.10
N GLU A 70 6.87 -6.14 2.10
CA GLU A 70 6.03 -5.82 0.96
C GLU A 70 5.54 -4.39 1.06
N VAL A 71 5.55 -3.67 -0.06
CA VAL A 71 4.84 -2.41 -0.27
C VAL A 71 3.69 -2.72 -1.21
N ASP A 72 2.46 -2.43 -0.78
CA ASP A 72 1.27 -2.84 -1.51
C ASP A 72 1.28 -2.34 -2.95
N PHE A 73 1.66 -1.07 -3.15
CA PHE A 73 1.69 -0.48 -4.49
C PHE A 73 2.94 0.38 -4.70
N VAL A 74 3.63 0.10 -5.79
CA VAL A 74 4.61 0.99 -6.41
C VAL A 74 3.98 1.49 -7.68
N VAL A 75 3.68 2.79 -7.75
CA VAL A 75 2.94 3.35 -8.89
C VAL A 75 3.78 4.34 -9.66
N THR A 76 3.70 4.27 -10.98
CA THR A 76 4.46 5.11 -11.89
C THR A 76 3.59 5.65 -13.01
N ARG A 77 3.81 6.93 -13.38
CA ARG A 77 3.20 7.58 -14.55
C ARG A 77 4.16 8.63 -15.08
N GLY A 78 4.77 8.37 -16.24
CA GLY A 78 5.82 9.24 -16.77
C GLY A 78 7.01 9.31 -15.81
N SER A 79 7.32 10.50 -15.30
CA SER A 79 8.40 10.72 -14.31
C SER A 79 7.91 10.63 -12.85
N GLU A 80 6.61 10.50 -12.64
CA GLU A 80 6.02 10.38 -11.30
C GLU A 80 6.22 8.96 -10.76
N LYS A 81 6.53 8.87 -9.47
CA LYS A 81 6.61 7.60 -8.74
C LYS A 81 6.16 7.80 -7.30
N TYR A 82 5.32 6.89 -6.83
CA TYR A 82 4.82 6.90 -5.45
C TYR A 82 4.88 5.48 -4.87
N TYR A 83 5.05 5.41 -3.55
CA TYR A 83 4.93 4.18 -2.77
C TYR A 83 3.68 4.30 -1.90
N ILE A 84 2.77 3.35 -2.03
CA ILE A 84 1.46 3.42 -1.37
C ILE A 84 1.24 2.15 -0.56
N GLN A 85 0.84 2.32 0.70
CA GLN A 85 0.43 1.25 1.60
C GLN A 85 -1.06 1.39 1.90
N SER A 86 -1.79 0.28 1.88
CA SER A 86 -3.20 0.21 2.27
C SER A 86 -3.30 -0.26 3.72
N ALA A 87 -3.63 0.64 4.64
CA ALA A 87 -3.76 0.33 6.05
C ALA A 87 -5.22 0.43 6.49
N PHE A 88 -5.89 -0.70 6.69
CA PHE A 88 -7.30 -0.72 7.08
C PHE A 88 -7.57 0.00 8.40
N ALA A 89 -6.70 -0.17 9.39
CA ALA A 89 -6.75 0.53 10.66
C ALA A 89 -5.35 0.87 11.17
N MET A 90 -5.19 2.08 11.71
CA MET A 90 -3.97 2.55 12.37
C MET A 90 -4.31 3.10 13.75
N ASP A 91 -4.99 2.27 14.54
CA ASP A 91 -5.58 2.60 15.85
C ASP A 91 -4.59 2.48 17.02
N SER A 92 -3.41 1.92 16.78
CA SER A 92 -2.34 1.79 17.77
C SER A 92 -0.99 2.16 17.19
N GLN A 93 -0.06 2.57 18.06
CA GLN A 93 1.31 2.90 17.65
C GLN A 93 2.01 1.70 17.00
N SER A 94 1.80 0.49 17.51
CA SER A 94 2.39 -0.73 16.96
C SER A 94 1.92 -1.02 15.53
N LYS A 95 0.63 -0.80 15.24
CA LYS A 95 0.10 -0.92 13.88
C LYS A 95 0.65 0.16 12.97
N GLN A 96 0.72 1.41 13.44
CA GLN A 96 1.33 2.49 12.69
C GLN A 96 2.77 2.18 12.30
N GLU A 97 3.59 1.73 13.25
CA GLU A 97 4.98 1.33 12.99
C GLU A 97 5.06 0.15 12.02
N GLN A 98 4.11 -0.78 12.09
CA GLN A 98 4.04 -1.92 11.17
C GLN A 98 3.80 -1.46 9.72
N GLU A 99 2.83 -0.57 9.49
CA GLU A 99 2.49 -0.06 8.16
C GLU A 99 3.56 0.90 7.60
N GLU A 100 4.20 1.67 8.47
CA GLU A 100 5.28 2.56 8.06
C GLU A 100 6.59 1.83 7.77
N ARG A 101 6.82 0.65 8.34
CA ARG A 101 8.08 -0.08 8.25
C ARG A 101 8.56 -0.35 6.82
N PRO A 102 7.72 -0.86 5.88
CA PRO A 102 8.15 -1.06 4.50
C PRO A 102 8.55 0.26 3.83
N LEU A 103 7.80 1.32 4.07
CA LEU A 103 8.04 2.64 3.50
C LEU A 103 9.30 3.28 4.04
N ASN A 104 9.58 3.12 5.34
CA ASN A 104 10.80 3.61 5.98
C ASN A 104 12.05 2.87 5.51
N ALA A 105 11.92 1.62 5.06
CA ALA A 105 13.03 0.85 4.51
C ALA A 105 13.43 1.25 3.08
N ILE A 106 12.62 2.10 2.41
CA ILE A 106 12.91 2.62 1.07
C ILE A 106 13.85 3.81 1.19
N GLY A 107 15.04 3.70 0.58
CA GLY A 107 16.10 4.71 0.68
C GLY A 107 16.02 5.86 -0.32
N ASP A 108 15.02 5.88 -1.22
CA ASP A 108 14.84 6.97 -2.18
C ASP A 108 13.90 8.07 -1.66
N SER A 109 13.88 9.22 -2.36
CA SER A 109 13.12 10.41 -2.01
C SER A 109 11.71 10.49 -2.61
N PHE A 110 11.27 9.46 -3.32
CA PHE A 110 9.92 9.46 -3.87
C PHE A 110 8.87 9.44 -2.76
N LYS A 111 7.73 10.04 -3.04
CA LYS A 111 6.67 10.23 -2.06
C LYS A 111 6.10 8.88 -1.56
N LYS A 112 5.90 8.81 -0.26
CA LYS A 112 5.40 7.64 0.46
C LYS A 112 4.07 8.00 1.10
N ILE A 113 3.04 7.20 0.84
CA ILE A 113 1.66 7.48 1.22
C ILE A 113 1.06 6.26 1.89
N ILE A 114 0.34 6.47 2.98
CA ILE A 114 -0.51 5.47 3.61
C ILE A 114 -1.96 5.89 3.42
N VAL A 115 -2.75 5.04 2.79
CA VAL A 115 -4.19 5.23 2.66
C VAL A 115 -4.87 4.43 3.76
N VAL A 116 -5.66 5.11 4.60
CA VAL A 116 -6.40 4.49 5.72
C VAL A 116 -7.90 4.52 5.47
N ARG A 117 -8.63 3.56 6.06
CA ARG A 117 -10.09 3.50 5.94
C ARG A 117 -10.76 4.74 6.50
N ASP A 118 -10.29 5.23 7.63
CA ASP A 118 -10.95 6.27 8.39
C ASP A 118 -10.88 7.64 7.71
N ASN A 119 -11.91 8.44 7.91
CA ASN A 119 -11.94 9.81 7.42
C ASN A 119 -11.12 10.71 8.33
N ILE A 120 -9.84 10.86 8.01
CA ILE A 120 -8.89 11.67 8.76
C ILE A 120 -8.46 12.90 7.97
N LYS A 121 -8.00 13.92 8.67
CA LYS A 121 -7.25 15.00 8.03
C LYS A 121 -5.90 14.46 7.54
N VAL A 122 -5.48 14.92 6.36
CA VAL A 122 -4.15 14.61 5.83
C VAL A 122 -3.09 15.00 6.87
N ARG A 123 -2.18 14.09 7.16
CA ARG A 123 -1.06 14.32 8.07
C ARG A 123 0.23 13.80 7.47
N ARG A 124 1.34 14.38 7.88
CA ARG A 124 2.67 13.95 7.48
C ARG A 124 3.48 13.69 8.75
N ASN A 125 4.20 12.58 8.78
CA ASN A 125 5.11 12.28 9.87
C ASN A 125 6.51 12.87 9.61
N ASP A 126 7.41 12.75 10.60
CA ASP A 126 8.78 13.28 10.53
C ASP A 126 9.64 12.64 9.44
N MET A 127 9.27 11.42 8.97
CA MET A 127 9.91 10.72 7.86
C MET A 127 9.34 11.13 6.50
N GLY A 128 8.41 12.08 6.46
CA GLY A 128 7.78 12.58 5.25
C GLY A 128 6.68 11.69 4.69
N ILE A 129 6.27 10.62 5.40
CA ILE A 129 5.17 9.75 4.98
C ILE A 129 3.86 10.49 5.18
N VAL A 130 3.06 10.57 4.11
CA VAL A 130 1.73 11.18 4.12
C VAL A 130 0.68 10.13 4.45
N THR A 131 -0.19 10.40 5.42
CA THR A 131 -1.35 9.56 5.72
C THR A 131 -2.63 10.29 5.29
N ILE A 132 -3.45 9.61 4.49
CA ILE A 132 -4.70 10.15 3.92
C ILE A 132 -5.84 9.14 4.12
N GLY A 133 -7.05 9.63 4.38
CA GLY A 133 -8.25 8.78 4.41
C GLY A 133 -8.67 8.33 3.01
N ILE A 134 -9.20 7.09 2.90
CA ILE A 134 -9.63 6.51 1.61
C ILE A 134 -10.63 7.42 0.88
N ARG A 135 -11.54 8.07 1.60
CA ARG A 135 -12.51 8.97 1.00
C ARG A 135 -11.84 10.16 0.31
N ASN A 136 -10.87 10.79 0.96
CA ASN A 136 -10.14 11.92 0.39
C ASN A 136 -9.28 11.45 -0.79
N PHE A 137 -8.67 10.26 -0.67
CA PHE A 137 -7.93 9.64 -1.77
C PHE A 137 -8.80 9.47 -3.02
N LEU A 138 -10.04 8.97 -2.87
CA LEU A 138 -10.94 8.69 -4.00
C LEU A 138 -11.58 9.95 -4.60
N LEU A 139 -11.89 10.96 -3.78
CA LEU A 139 -12.62 12.15 -4.23
C LEU A 139 -11.71 13.24 -4.80
N ASP A 140 -10.42 13.24 -4.51
CA ASP A 140 -9.45 14.19 -5.01
C ASP A 140 -8.47 13.52 -5.97
N GLU A 141 -8.58 13.83 -7.25
CA GLU A 141 -7.68 13.30 -8.29
C GLU A 141 -6.20 13.66 -8.02
N ASN A 142 -5.96 14.78 -7.31
CA ASN A 142 -4.63 15.27 -6.97
C ASN A 142 -4.13 14.76 -5.60
N SER A 143 -4.84 13.84 -4.98
CA SER A 143 -4.53 13.32 -3.64
C SER A 143 -3.13 12.70 -3.48
N LEU A 144 -2.45 12.36 -4.57
CA LEU A 144 -1.06 11.90 -4.53
C LEU A 144 -0.05 13.06 -4.53
N ASN A 145 -0.48 14.28 -4.81
CA ASN A 145 0.38 15.47 -4.89
C ASN A 145 0.48 16.26 -3.57
N LEU A 146 -0.15 15.76 -2.51
CA LEU A 146 -0.20 16.36 -1.17
C LEU A 146 1.17 16.44 -0.49
#